data_3d2e4736cace792523fb42aebd9278c3
#
_entry.id   3d2e4736cace792523fb42aebd9278c3
#
_cell.length_a   1.000
_cell.length_b   1.000
_cell.length_c   1.000
_cell.angle_alpha   90.00
_cell.angle_beta   90.00
_cell.angle_gamma   90.00
#
_symmetry.space_group_name_H-M   'P 1'
#
loop_
_entity.id
_entity.type
_entity.pdbx_description
1 polymer ?
#
loop_
_entity_poly.entity_id
_entity_poly.type
_entity_poly.pdbx_seq_one_letter_code
_entity_poly.pdbx_strand_id
1 'polypeptide(L)'
;MNKKTLKIGIFYDGNFINHVSDFYVYRHAIHSRLYLKGLQDFAVKLIAKKEDINVEFCKIVDSHIYKGRFTAKSADERDVLYGERVFDDACMYDGITTHYIPIKKQRGKMIEKGTDVWLALDAYEAALQKNLDIVVIVTSDTDFKPLIRKLHSLGAKTMLLSWNLEWEQEGEIQVTKTSRDLTEEVTWFIDVAKQFLNNSEELKSIFVQKNDKEQKEGYQTSNYKTKYLKYKSYDTKDSDLSNQVPDVEFDPEQRVESEIQSIKNGYGFILYPEHNIFFHAKDIINCNFEDLEIGDAVEFQIYCKPNGEMVAKQISLLFASDEDSTQY
;
A
#
# COMPACT_ATOMS: atom_id res chain seq x y z
N MET A 1 11.44 20.21 -39.63
CA MET A 1 11.91 20.38 -38.23
C MET A 1 12.19 19.02 -37.64
N ASN A 2 13.45 18.71 -37.32
CA ASN A 2 13.78 17.49 -36.60
C ASN A 2 13.15 17.59 -35.18
N LYS A 3 12.07 16.85 -34.93
CA LYS A 3 11.46 16.80 -33.61
C LYS A 3 12.39 16.01 -32.68
N LYS A 4 13.04 16.69 -31.76
CA LYS A 4 13.92 16.06 -30.76
C LYS A 4 13.07 15.16 -29.87
N THR A 5 13.49 13.90 -29.67
CA THR A 5 12.88 13.00 -28.68
C THR A 5 13.30 13.43 -27.29
N LEU A 6 12.35 13.62 -26.39
CA LEU A 6 12.60 13.89 -24.97
C LEU A 6 12.90 12.60 -24.22
N LYS A 7 14.00 12.59 -23.50
CA LYS A 7 14.44 11.49 -22.64
C LYS A 7 13.95 11.74 -21.22
N ILE A 8 13.16 10.83 -20.70
CA ILE A 8 12.54 10.94 -19.39
C ILE A 8 13.11 9.87 -18.47
N GLY A 9 13.56 10.26 -17.27
CA GLY A 9 13.84 9.36 -16.18
C GLY A 9 12.75 9.45 -15.11
N ILE A 10 12.33 8.33 -14.52
CA ILE A 10 11.31 8.30 -13.46
C ILE A 10 11.88 7.59 -12.24
N PHE A 11 11.84 8.25 -11.09
CA PHE A 11 12.41 7.77 -9.84
C PHE A 11 11.35 7.79 -8.74
N TYR A 12 11.06 6.60 -8.20
CA TYR A 12 10.02 6.40 -7.20
C TYR A 12 10.61 6.22 -5.81
N ASP A 13 10.16 7.02 -4.87
CA ASP A 13 10.27 6.72 -3.45
C ASP A 13 9.27 5.61 -3.12
N GLY A 14 9.79 4.41 -2.90
CA GLY A 14 8.96 3.21 -2.72
C GLY A 14 8.16 3.24 -1.41
N ASN A 15 8.65 3.90 -0.36
CA ASN A 15 7.92 4.05 0.89
C ASN A 15 6.74 4.98 0.70
N PHE A 16 6.95 6.09 0.00
CA PHE A 16 5.87 7.01 -0.34
C PHE A 16 4.82 6.34 -1.23
N ILE A 17 5.22 5.60 -2.26
CA ILE A 17 4.32 4.83 -3.14
C ILE A 17 3.51 3.81 -2.34
N ASN A 18 4.13 3.07 -1.41
CA ASN A 18 3.42 2.13 -0.55
C ASN A 18 2.36 2.86 0.30
N HIS A 19 2.75 3.97 0.95
CA HIS A 19 1.85 4.77 1.77
C HIS A 19 0.62 5.25 0.99
N VAL A 20 0.84 5.81 -0.21
CA VAL A 20 -0.25 6.26 -1.10
C VAL A 20 -1.11 5.09 -1.57
N SER A 21 -0.49 3.97 -1.97
CA SER A 21 -1.20 2.78 -2.41
C SER A 21 -2.08 2.20 -1.29
N ASP A 22 -1.57 2.16 -0.06
CA ASP A 22 -2.32 1.69 1.11
C ASP A 22 -3.50 2.60 1.45
N PHE A 23 -3.35 3.92 1.30
CA PHE A 23 -4.48 4.85 1.41
C PHE A 23 -5.61 4.47 0.44
N TYR A 24 -5.30 4.25 -0.84
CA TYR A 24 -6.32 3.90 -1.84
C TYR A 24 -6.92 2.51 -1.64
N VAL A 25 -6.16 1.56 -1.11
CA VAL A 25 -6.66 0.22 -0.81
C VAL A 25 -7.60 0.21 0.39
N TYR A 26 -7.22 0.90 1.48
CA TYR A 26 -7.87 0.69 2.77
C TYR A 26 -8.79 1.85 3.20
N ARG A 27 -8.64 3.05 2.63
CA ARG A 27 -9.35 4.26 3.08
C ARG A 27 -10.13 4.98 1.99
N HIS A 28 -9.82 4.75 0.73
CA HIS A 28 -10.49 5.42 -0.39
C HIS A 28 -11.49 4.47 -1.08
N ALA A 29 -12.62 5.00 -1.55
CA ALA A 29 -13.70 4.23 -2.20
C ALA A 29 -13.28 3.42 -3.43
N ILE A 30 -12.12 3.71 -4.03
CA ILE A 30 -11.63 2.98 -5.19
C ILE A 30 -11.14 1.56 -4.85
N HIS A 31 -10.74 1.31 -3.59
CA HIS A 31 -10.27 0.01 -3.08
C HIS A 31 -9.31 -0.71 -4.03
N SER A 32 -8.33 0.01 -4.58
CA SER A 32 -7.37 -0.56 -5.54
C SER A 32 -5.96 -0.04 -5.30
N ARG A 33 -4.97 -0.86 -5.68
CA ARG A 33 -3.55 -0.48 -5.60
C ARG A 33 -3.16 0.42 -6.75
N LEU A 34 -2.14 1.24 -6.53
CA LEU A 34 -1.51 1.99 -7.60
C LEU A 34 -0.90 1.03 -8.63
N TYR A 35 -1.07 1.38 -9.90
CA TYR A 35 -0.46 0.72 -11.04
C TYR A 35 0.65 1.59 -11.60
N LEU A 36 1.90 1.16 -11.41
CA LEU A 36 3.07 1.99 -11.71
C LEU A 36 3.19 2.30 -13.21
N LYS A 37 2.87 1.32 -14.06
CA LYS A 37 2.84 1.56 -15.51
C LYS A 37 1.81 2.62 -15.89
N GLY A 38 0.62 2.57 -15.29
CA GLY A 38 -0.40 3.61 -15.49
C GLY A 38 0.08 4.99 -15.04
N LEU A 39 0.87 5.05 -13.95
CA LEU A 39 1.47 6.29 -13.48
C LEU A 39 2.57 6.80 -14.42
N GLN A 40 3.38 5.90 -15.02
CA GLN A 40 4.33 6.26 -16.08
C GLN A 40 3.62 6.89 -17.28
N ASP A 41 2.57 6.23 -17.78
CA ASP A 41 1.81 6.69 -18.93
C ASP A 41 1.12 8.03 -18.68
N PHE A 42 0.63 8.23 -17.45
CA PHE A 42 0.08 9.51 -16.99
C PHE A 42 1.16 10.62 -16.99
N ALA A 43 2.33 10.34 -16.42
CA ALA A 43 3.44 11.30 -16.40
C ALA A 43 3.86 11.71 -17.81
N VAL A 44 4.01 10.73 -18.72
CA VAL A 44 4.38 10.97 -20.13
C VAL A 44 3.35 11.83 -20.86
N LYS A 45 2.05 11.57 -20.67
CA LYS A 45 0.97 12.40 -21.25
C LYS A 45 1.01 13.84 -20.74
N LEU A 46 1.25 14.02 -19.44
CA LEU A 46 1.38 15.34 -18.84
C LEU A 46 2.59 16.10 -19.39
N ILE A 47 3.74 15.43 -19.49
CA ILE A 47 4.96 16.01 -20.08
C ILE A 47 4.71 16.44 -21.53
N ALA A 48 4.12 15.57 -22.35
CA ALA A 48 3.79 15.89 -23.73
C ALA A 48 2.90 17.14 -23.83
N LYS A 49 1.90 17.25 -22.95
CA LYS A 49 1.03 18.43 -22.86
C LYS A 49 1.76 19.69 -22.38
N LYS A 50 2.66 19.58 -21.41
CA LYS A 50 3.45 20.71 -20.86
C LYS A 50 4.49 21.23 -21.86
N GLU A 51 5.07 20.33 -22.68
CA GLU A 51 6.08 20.67 -23.68
C GLU A 51 5.48 20.97 -25.07
N ASP A 52 4.16 20.87 -25.22
CA ASP A 52 3.42 21.05 -26.48
C ASP A 52 4.00 20.18 -27.64
N ILE A 53 4.20 18.91 -27.34
CA ILE A 53 4.72 17.92 -28.29
C ILE A 53 3.85 16.67 -28.36
N ASN A 54 3.98 15.90 -29.44
CA ASN A 54 3.32 14.60 -29.52
C ASN A 54 3.93 13.63 -28.50
N VAL A 55 3.09 12.88 -27.81
CA VAL A 55 3.46 11.86 -26.82
C VAL A 55 4.47 10.83 -27.36
N GLU A 56 4.44 10.55 -28.66
CA GLU A 56 5.38 9.66 -29.33
C GLU A 56 6.85 10.09 -29.24
N PHE A 57 7.11 11.38 -29.02
CA PHE A 57 8.46 11.92 -28.82
C PHE A 57 8.88 11.95 -27.35
N CYS A 58 8.03 11.52 -26.42
CA CYS A 58 8.36 11.36 -25.02
C CYS A 58 8.75 9.90 -24.76
N LYS A 59 10.00 9.64 -24.39
CA LYS A 59 10.50 8.29 -24.13
C LYS A 59 11.04 8.16 -22.72
N ILE A 60 10.46 7.24 -21.96
CA ILE A 60 11.06 6.81 -20.70
C ILE A 60 12.29 5.98 -21.06
N VAL A 61 13.44 6.47 -20.68
CA VAL A 61 14.74 5.80 -20.92
C VAL A 61 15.31 5.19 -19.65
N ASP A 62 14.70 5.55 -18.51
CA ASP A 62 15.09 5.05 -17.19
C ASP A 62 13.91 5.08 -16.24
N SER A 63 13.75 4.03 -15.42
CA SER A 63 12.70 3.97 -14.41
C SER A 63 13.14 3.10 -13.23
N HIS A 64 13.17 3.68 -12.04
CA HIS A 64 13.72 3.05 -10.84
C HIS A 64 12.84 3.28 -9.62
N ILE A 65 12.70 2.23 -8.78
CA ILE A 65 12.03 2.34 -7.48
C ILE A 65 12.98 1.90 -6.36
N TYR A 66 13.00 2.67 -5.29
CA TYR A 66 13.88 2.49 -4.12
C TYR A 66 13.03 2.23 -2.89
N LYS A 67 13.25 1.11 -2.20
CA LYS A 67 12.48 0.78 -0.99
C LYS A 67 13.22 -0.16 -0.06
N GLY A 68 12.82 -0.15 1.21
CA GLY A 68 13.21 -1.16 2.15
C GLY A 68 12.61 -2.52 1.83
N ARG A 69 13.38 -3.59 2.13
CA ARG A 69 12.92 -4.95 1.96
C ARG A 69 13.26 -5.79 3.18
N PHE A 70 12.33 -6.61 3.61
CA PHE A 70 12.59 -7.62 4.62
C PHE A 70 13.47 -8.75 4.08
N THR A 71 14.24 -9.40 4.95
CA THR A 71 14.84 -10.69 4.59
C THR A 71 13.75 -11.71 4.31
N ALA A 72 14.02 -12.73 3.49
CA ALA A 72 13.01 -13.72 3.13
C ALA A 72 12.34 -14.34 4.36
N LYS A 73 13.13 -14.70 5.40
CA LYS A 73 12.60 -15.22 6.66
C LYS A 73 11.67 -14.21 7.35
N SER A 74 12.08 -12.94 7.48
CA SER A 74 11.26 -11.93 8.14
C SER A 74 10.03 -11.55 7.32
N ALA A 75 10.07 -11.65 6.00
CA ALA A 75 8.93 -11.43 5.12
C ALA A 75 7.92 -12.59 5.21
N ASP A 76 8.41 -13.83 5.34
CA ASP A 76 7.58 -15.02 5.53
C ASP A 76 6.86 -14.99 6.87
N GLU A 77 7.59 -14.75 7.97
CA GLU A 77 7.02 -14.57 9.32
C GLU A 77 5.94 -13.47 9.40
N ARG A 78 5.92 -12.55 8.44
CA ARG A 78 4.95 -11.44 8.34
C ARG A 78 3.87 -11.66 7.29
N ASP A 79 3.88 -12.81 6.62
CA ASP A 79 2.99 -13.11 5.48
C ASP A 79 3.02 -12.07 4.34
N VAL A 80 4.19 -11.41 4.15
CA VAL A 80 4.36 -10.40 3.08
C VAL A 80 5.27 -10.86 1.95
N LEU A 81 5.98 -12.00 2.11
CA LEU A 81 6.97 -12.50 1.14
C LEU A 81 6.38 -12.64 -0.28
N TYR A 82 5.22 -13.24 -0.37
CA TYR A 82 4.54 -13.44 -1.63
C TYR A 82 4.12 -12.10 -2.28
N GLY A 83 3.57 -11.18 -1.50
CA GLY A 83 3.21 -9.84 -1.97
C GLY A 83 4.41 -9.03 -2.47
N GLU A 84 5.56 -9.14 -1.78
CA GLU A 84 6.81 -8.52 -2.25
C GLU A 84 7.26 -9.12 -3.58
N ARG A 85 7.15 -10.46 -3.73
CA ARG A 85 7.52 -11.13 -4.98
C ARG A 85 6.68 -10.71 -6.17
N VAL A 86 5.39 -10.53 -5.94
CA VAL A 86 4.46 -10.04 -6.96
C VAL A 86 4.77 -8.62 -7.38
N PHE A 87 5.08 -7.80 -6.42
CA PHE A 87 5.49 -6.43 -6.73
C PHE A 87 6.75 -6.41 -7.60
N ASP A 88 7.72 -7.31 -7.31
CA ASP A 88 8.91 -7.48 -8.16
C ASP A 88 8.54 -7.87 -9.59
N ASP A 89 7.66 -8.87 -9.74
CA ASP A 89 7.21 -9.32 -11.05
C ASP A 89 6.52 -8.17 -11.83
N ALA A 90 5.64 -7.41 -11.19
CA ALA A 90 5.01 -6.25 -11.80
C ALA A 90 6.05 -5.21 -12.26
N CYS A 91 7.03 -4.88 -11.40
CA CYS A 91 8.11 -3.96 -11.76
C CYS A 91 8.91 -4.46 -12.97
N MET A 92 9.24 -5.77 -13.03
CA MET A 92 9.96 -6.35 -14.17
C MET A 92 9.16 -6.22 -15.47
N TYR A 93 7.85 -6.53 -15.45
CA TYR A 93 7.00 -6.41 -16.63
C TYR A 93 6.85 -4.96 -17.09
N ASP A 94 6.83 -4.02 -16.17
CA ASP A 94 6.65 -2.59 -16.44
C ASP A 94 7.97 -1.88 -16.76
N GLY A 95 9.10 -2.62 -16.80
CA GLY A 95 10.43 -2.07 -17.10
C GLY A 95 10.96 -1.14 -16.00
N ILE A 96 10.61 -1.40 -14.76
CA ILE A 96 11.05 -0.64 -13.57
C ILE A 96 12.14 -1.43 -12.86
N THR A 97 13.32 -0.84 -12.71
CA THR A 97 14.42 -1.42 -11.94
C THR A 97 14.15 -1.21 -10.45
N THR A 98 14.18 -2.30 -9.68
CA THR A 98 13.96 -2.27 -8.24
C THR A 98 15.28 -2.21 -7.47
N HIS A 99 15.37 -1.30 -6.50
CA HIS A 99 16.51 -1.13 -5.60
C HIS A 99 16.08 -1.36 -4.17
N TYR A 100 16.75 -2.30 -3.48
CA TYR A 100 16.36 -2.71 -2.14
C TYR A 100 17.44 -2.47 -1.11
N ILE A 101 17.06 -1.85 0.02
CA ILE A 101 17.86 -1.77 1.23
C ILE A 101 17.25 -2.71 2.29
N PRO A 102 18.05 -3.54 2.96
CA PRO A 102 17.53 -4.42 4.01
C PRO A 102 16.93 -3.62 5.16
N ILE A 103 15.68 -3.92 5.50
CA ILE A 103 15.04 -3.42 6.72
C ILE A 103 15.65 -4.14 7.92
N LYS A 104 16.14 -3.38 8.89
CA LYS A 104 16.78 -3.90 10.10
C LYS A 104 15.93 -3.60 11.33
N LYS A 105 15.84 -4.57 12.25
CA LYS A 105 15.26 -4.33 13.56
C LYS A 105 16.29 -3.68 14.48
N GLN A 106 16.03 -2.46 14.94
CA GLN A 106 16.88 -1.75 15.89
C GLN A 106 16.03 -1.21 17.04
N ARG A 107 16.34 -1.59 18.27
CA ARG A 107 15.59 -1.20 19.48
C ARG A 107 14.08 -1.44 19.37
N GLY A 108 13.68 -2.60 18.84
CA GLY A 108 12.28 -2.98 18.65
C GLY A 108 11.56 -2.34 17.46
N LYS A 109 12.17 -1.34 16.80
CA LYS A 109 11.60 -0.66 15.62
C LYS A 109 12.23 -1.19 14.34
N MET A 110 11.43 -1.29 13.29
CA MET A 110 11.93 -1.56 11.94
C MET A 110 12.44 -0.26 11.34
N ILE A 111 13.68 -0.28 10.90
CA ILE A 111 14.38 0.90 10.38
C ILE A 111 14.91 0.59 8.98
N GLU A 112 14.57 1.47 8.07
CA GLU A 112 15.17 1.61 6.76
C GLU A 112 15.94 2.92 6.74
N LYS A 113 17.13 2.92 6.16
CA LYS A 113 17.94 4.14 6.01
C LYS A 113 18.74 4.09 4.73
N GLY A 114 18.74 5.21 4.00
CA GLY A 114 19.62 5.43 2.86
C GLY A 114 18.97 5.23 1.51
N THR A 115 17.69 4.84 1.44
CA THR A 115 16.91 4.78 0.19
C THR A 115 16.86 6.13 -0.51
N ASP A 116 16.57 7.20 0.22
CA ASP A 116 16.47 8.57 -0.32
C ASP A 116 17.80 9.06 -0.88
N VAL A 117 18.89 8.79 -0.15
CA VAL A 117 20.23 9.12 -0.61
C VAL A 117 20.60 8.33 -1.86
N TRP A 118 20.27 7.03 -1.90
CA TRP A 118 20.51 6.20 -3.07
C TRP A 118 19.70 6.70 -4.28
N LEU A 119 18.40 6.92 -4.12
CA LEU A 119 17.56 7.50 -5.15
C LEU A 119 18.14 8.81 -5.69
N ALA A 120 18.57 9.71 -4.79
CA ALA A 120 19.09 11.01 -5.19
C ALA A 120 20.40 10.89 -5.99
N LEU A 121 21.30 9.97 -5.61
CA LEU A 121 22.54 9.73 -6.33
C LEU A 121 22.30 9.14 -7.71
N ASP A 122 21.48 8.09 -7.81
CA ASP A 122 21.19 7.42 -9.07
C ASP A 122 20.42 8.34 -10.04
N ALA A 123 19.45 9.13 -9.54
CA ALA A 123 18.71 10.09 -10.36
C ALA A 123 19.63 11.17 -10.94
N TYR A 124 20.57 11.67 -10.14
CA TYR A 124 21.58 12.63 -10.61
C TYR A 124 22.52 12.00 -11.63
N GLU A 125 23.04 10.80 -11.34
CA GLU A 125 23.93 10.07 -12.23
C GLU A 125 23.28 9.74 -13.57
N ALA A 126 22.04 9.23 -13.54
CA ALA A 126 21.26 8.95 -14.75
C ALA A 126 21.02 10.22 -15.59
N ALA A 127 20.68 11.34 -14.93
CA ALA A 127 20.49 12.61 -15.63
C ALA A 127 21.77 13.07 -16.33
N LEU A 128 22.92 12.91 -15.68
CA LEU A 128 24.22 13.28 -16.23
C LEU A 128 24.65 12.34 -17.37
N GLN A 129 24.62 11.01 -17.15
CA GLN A 129 25.14 10.02 -18.10
C GLN A 129 24.25 9.84 -19.32
N LYS A 130 22.92 9.84 -19.13
CA LYS A 130 21.95 9.61 -20.21
C LYS A 130 21.47 10.92 -20.85
N ASN A 131 21.89 12.07 -20.33
CA ASN A 131 21.43 13.39 -20.74
C ASN A 131 19.89 13.45 -20.73
N LEU A 132 19.29 13.23 -19.56
CA LEU A 132 17.85 13.29 -19.41
C LEU A 132 17.36 14.72 -19.61
N ASP A 133 16.33 14.88 -20.42
CA ASP A 133 15.69 16.19 -20.62
C ASP A 133 14.74 16.49 -19.45
N ILE A 134 14.10 15.44 -18.89
CA ILE A 134 13.12 15.55 -17.81
C ILE A 134 13.33 14.43 -16.79
N VAL A 135 13.33 14.80 -15.52
CA VAL A 135 13.36 13.86 -14.39
C VAL A 135 12.06 13.96 -13.63
N VAL A 136 11.34 12.85 -13.54
CA VAL A 136 10.12 12.72 -12.73
C VAL A 136 10.50 12.10 -11.40
N ILE A 137 10.16 12.76 -10.30
CA ILE A 137 10.37 12.27 -8.93
C ILE A 137 9.00 12.04 -8.31
N VAL A 138 8.80 10.86 -7.73
CA VAL A 138 7.53 10.48 -7.09
C VAL A 138 7.74 10.38 -5.59
N THR A 139 7.49 11.46 -4.88
CA THR A 139 7.70 11.60 -3.43
C THR A 139 6.93 12.80 -2.86
N SER A 140 6.86 12.93 -1.54
CA SER A 140 6.46 14.16 -0.83
C SER A 140 7.57 14.72 0.04
N ASP A 141 8.74 14.08 0.07
CA ASP A 141 9.83 14.40 0.99
C ASP A 141 10.63 15.62 0.53
N THR A 142 10.79 16.57 1.46
CA THR A 142 11.56 17.81 1.24
C THR A 142 13.06 17.60 1.14
N ASP A 143 13.57 16.48 1.60
CA ASP A 143 15.00 16.15 1.57
C ASP A 143 15.53 16.00 0.13
N PHE A 144 14.64 15.86 -0.86
CA PHE A 144 15.01 15.85 -2.28
C PHE A 144 15.27 17.23 -2.90
N LYS A 145 15.08 18.35 -2.18
CA LYS A 145 15.40 19.70 -2.71
C LYS A 145 16.84 19.84 -3.26
N PRO A 146 17.89 19.32 -2.59
CA PRO A 146 19.25 19.37 -3.14
C PRO A 146 19.40 18.64 -4.48
N LEU A 147 18.71 17.49 -4.65
CA LEU A 147 18.67 16.76 -5.90
C LEU A 147 18.06 17.62 -7.02
N ILE A 148 16.89 18.22 -6.76
CA ILE A 148 16.18 19.04 -7.75
C ILE A 148 17.07 20.18 -8.25
N ARG A 149 17.75 20.89 -7.35
CA ARG A 149 18.69 21.96 -7.68
C ARG A 149 19.86 21.47 -8.55
N LYS A 150 20.38 20.29 -8.25
CA LYS A 150 21.44 19.66 -9.03
C LYS A 150 20.96 19.26 -10.42
N LEU A 151 19.75 18.71 -10.56
CA LEU A 151 19.16 18.40 -11.84
C LEU A 151 18.97 19.65 -12.70
N HIS A 152 18.48 20.75 -12.12
CA HIS A 152 18.35 22.04 -12.79
C HIS A 152 19.72 22.57 -13.25
N SER A 153 20.79 22.36 -12.46
CA SER A 153 22.14 22.78 -12.88
C SER A 153 22.68 21.98 -14.09
N LEU A 154 22.15 20.78 -14.36
CA LEU A 154 22.42 20.01 -15.58
C LEU A 154 21.53 20.43 -16.77
N GLY A 155 20.57 21.33 -16.55
CA GLY A 155 19.59 21.74 -17.56
C GLY A 155 18.39 20.80 -17.69
N ALA A 156 18.27 19.77 -16.84
CA ALA A 156 17.11 18.90 -16.83
C ALA A 156 15.91 19.60 -16.16
N LYS A 157 14.73 19.47 -16.74
CA LYS A 157 13.48 19.88 -16.11
C LYS A 157 13.04 18.83 -15.10
N THR A 158 12.34 19.24 -14.05
CA THR A 158 11.86 18.32 -13.02
C THR A 158 10.35 18.32 -12.90
N MET A 159 9.76 17.14 -12.80
CA MET A 159 8.34 16.96 -12.48
C MET A 159 8.22 16.22 -11.16
N LEU A 160 7.52 16.80 -10.21
CA LEU A 160 7.19 16.16 -8.94
C LEU A 160 5.76 15.63 -9.01
N LEU A 161 5.60 14.30 -8.93
CA LEU A 161 4.31 13.66 -8.72
C LEU A 161 4.16 13.37 -7.23
N SER A 162 3.15 13.96 -6.62
CA SER A 162 2.89 13.77 -5.20
C SER A 162 1.39 13.75 -4.92
N TRP A 163 1.00 13.43 -3.70
CA TRP A 163 -0.38 13.37 -3.25
C TRP A 163 -0.55 14.18 -1.98
N ASN A 164 -1.53 15.06 -1.98
CA ASN A 164 -2.07 15.66 -0.76
C ASN A 164 -3.30 14.86 -0.36
N LEU A 165 -3.16 14.05 0.71
CA LEU A 165 -4.19 13.16 1.20
C LEU A 165 -4.65 13.60 2.58
N GLU A 166 -5.94 13.49 2.82
CA GLU A 166 -6.56 13.76 4.13
C GLU A 166 -7.53 12.63 4.43
N TRP A 167 -7.46 12.08 5.64
CA TRP A 167 -8.37 11.02 6.09
C TRP A 167 -8.55 11.06 7.59
N GLU A 168 -9.66 10.56 8.06
CA GLU A 168 -9.95 10.39 9.47
C GLU A 168 -9.42 9.04 9.97
N GLN A 169 -8.72 9.04 11.10
CA GLN A 169 -8.28 7.85 11.79
C GLN A 169 -8.43 8.04 13.29
N GLU A 170 -9.22 7.17 13.93
CA GLU A 170 -9.48 7.21 15.39
C GLU A 170 -10.04 8.55 15.90
N GLY A 171 -10.82 9.25 15.06
CA GLY A 171 -11.40 10.56 15.36
C GLY A 171 -10.45 11.74 15.15
N GLU A 172 -9.23 11.50 14.66
CA GLU A 172 -8.26 12.53 14.30
C GLU A 172 -8.08 12.61 12.79
N ILE A 173 -7.94 13.84 12.28
CA ILE A 173 -7.65 14.08 10.87
C ILE A 173 -6.15 13.89 10.63
N GLN A 174 -5.82 12.89 9.83
CA GLN A 174 -4.47 12.64 9.35
C GLN A 174 -4.26 13.31 8.00
N VAL A 175 -3.11 13.94 7.81
CA VAL A 175 -2.81 14.67 6.58
C VAL A 175 -1.42 14.28 6.07
N THR A 176 -1.35 13.87 4.79
CA THR A 176 -0.10 13.84 4.04
C THR A 176 -0.12 15.01 3.08
N LYS A 177 0.83 15.93 3.21
CA LYS A 177 0.89 17.13 2.40
C LYS A 177 2.31 17.41 1.94
N THR A 178 2.44 17.67 0.65
CA THR A 178 3.72 18.10 0.06
C THR A 178 4.03 19.54 0.52
N SER A 179 5.23 19.74 1.00
CA SER A 179 5.66 21.05 1.47
C SER A 179 5.70 22.06 0.33
N ARG A 180 5.32 23.30 0.64
CA ARG A 180 5.37 24.41 -0.31
C ARG A 180 6.79 24.63 -0.84
N ASP A 181 7.75 24.53 0.02
CA ASP A 181 9.17 24.68 -0.29
C ASP A 181 9.64 23.71 -1.38
N LEU A 182 9.13 22.46 -1.37
CA LEU A 182 9.45 21.45 -2.40
C LEU A 182 8.70 21.76 -3.71
N THR A 183 7.43 22.16 -3.61
CA THR A 183 6.61 22.45 -4.79
C THR A 183 7.07 23.68 -5.56
N GLU A 184 7.67 24.66 -4.91
CA GLU A 184 8.25 25.86 -5.53
C GLU A 184 9.61 25.61 -6.18
N GLU A 185 10.31 24.53 -5.80
CA GLU A 185 11.63 24.18 -6.33
C GLU A 185 11.58 23.48 -7.70
N VAL A 186 10.50 22.74 -7.99
CA VAL A 186 10.38 21.94 -9.21
C VAL A 186 9.87 22.71 -10.41
N THR A 187 10.19 22.27 -11.62
CA THR A 187 9.62 22.87 -12.86
C THR A 187 8.11 22.68 -12.91
N TRP A 188 7.62 21.49 -12.54
CA TRP A 188 6.19 21.19 -12.49
C TRP A 188 5.84 20.35 -11.26
N PHE A 189 4.96 20.89 -10.44
CA PHE A 189 4.33 20.15 -9.35
C PHE A 189 2.95 19.62 -9.79
N ILE A 190 2.71 18.35 -9.57
CA ILE A 190 1.45 17.66 -9.89
C ILE A 190 0.93 16.99 -8.60
N ASP A 191 -0.15 17.52 -8.06
CA ASP A 191 -0.94 16.86 -7.03
C ASP A 191 -1.88 15.85 -7.71
N VAL A 192 -1.51 14.56 -7.68
CA VAL A 192 -2.24 13.51 -8.40
C VAL A 192 -3.62 13.29 -7.79
N ALA A 193 -3.79 13.42 -6.45
CA ALA A 193 -5.10 13.33 -5.81
C ALA A 193 -6.06 14.41 -6.33
N LYS A 194 -5.57 15.65 -6.46
CA LYS A 194 -6.36 16.76 -7.01
C LYS A 194 -6.69 16.57 -8.49
N GLN A 195 -5.77 16.01 -9.27
CA GLN A 195 -6.03 15.68 -10.68
C GLN A 195 -7.12 14.60 -10.78
N PHE A 196 -7.11 13.61 -9.89
CA PHE A 196 -8.12 12.56 -9.85
C PHE A 196 -9.53 13.10 -9.58
N LEU A 197 -9.68 14.07 -8.70
CA LEU A 197 -10.97 14.72 -8.43
C LEU A 197 -11.51 15.45 -9.66
N ASN A 198 -10.64 16.02 -10.49
CA ASN A 198 -11.03 16.79 -11.67
C ASN A 198 -11.25 15.94 -12.93
N ASN A 199 -10.63 14.76 -13.03
CA ASN A 199 -10.68 13.91 -14.22
C ASN A 199 -10.55 12.43 -13.85
N SER A 200 -11.56 11.88 -13.17
CA SER A 200 -11.53 10.53 -12.60
C SER A 200 -11.39 9.43 -13.65
N GLU A 201 -11.97 9.59 -14.85
CA GLU A 201 -11.92 8.57 -15.91
C GLU A 201 -10.51 8.39 -16.48
N GLU A 202 -9.81 9.49 -16.77
CA GLU A 202 -8.46 9.44 -17.30
C GLU A 202 -7.46 8.85 -16.29
N LEU A 203 -7.69 9.12 -15.01
CA LEU A 203 -6.84 8.66 -13.92
C LEU A 203 -7.20 7.26 -13.38
N LYS A 204 -8.30 6.65 -13.80
CA LYS A 204 -8.57 5.24 -13.47
C LYS A 204 -7.44 4.32 -13.92
N SER A 205 -6.72 4.68 -14.99
CA SER A 205 -5.60 3.89 -15.50
C SER A 205 -4.40 3.83 -14.55
N ILE A 206 -4.29 4.74 -13.57
CA ILE A 206 -3.22 4.68 -12.55
C ILE A 206 -3.50 3.67 -11.43
N PHE A 207 -4.63 2.98 -11.48
CA PHE A 207 -5.00 1.93 -10.54
C PHE A 207 -5.08 0.57 -11.23
N VAL A 208 -4.81 -0.47 -10.47
CA VAL A 208 -4.97 -1.85 -10.98
C VAL A 208 -6.44 -2.06 -11.34
N GLN A 209 -6.72 -2.34 -12.61
CA GLN A 209 -8.07 -2.62 -13.09
C GLN A 209 -8.53 -3.98 -12.57
N LYS A 210 -9.73 -4.02 -11.98
CA LYS A 210 -10.40 -5.27 -11.66
C LYS A 210 -10.99 -5.84 -12.95
N ASN A 211 -10.30 -6.78 -13.59
CA ASN A 211 -10.82 -7.45 -14.78
C ASN A 211 -11.80 -8.56 -14.37
N ASP A 212 -13.06 -8.40 -14.68
CA ASP A 212 -14.09 -9.43 -14.50
C ASP A 212 -13.95 -10.64 -15.45
N LYS A 213 -12.92 -10.67 -16.33
CA LYS A 213 -12.80 -11.64 -17.43
C LYS A 213 -11.56 -12.52 -17.46
N GLU A 214 -10.58 -12.38 -16.57
CA GLU A 214 -9.39 -13.22 -16.59
C GLU A 214 -9.55 -14.55 -15.82
N GLN A 215 -10.65 -15.26 -15.99
CA GLN A 215 -10.80 -16.65 -15.56
C GLN A 215 -10.39 -17.69 -16.61
N LYS A 216 -9.90 -17.28 -17.77
CA LYS A 216 -9.51 -18.24 -18.82
C LYS A 216 -8.25 -17.75 -19.52
N GLU A 217 -7.15 -18.33 -19.16
CA GLU A 217 -5.91 -18.61 -19.85
C GLU A 217 -4.63 -18.23 -19.07
N GLY A 218 -4.03 -19.21 -18.47
CA GLY A 218 -2.62 -19.56 -18.58
C GLY A 218 -1.56 -18.81 -17.80
N TYR A 219 -1.84 -17.76 -17.02
CA TYR A 219 -0.92 -17.28 -15.99
C TYR A 219 -1.64 -17.22 -14.66
N GLN A 220 -1.15 -17.99 -13.69
CA GLN A 220 -1.76 -18.06 -12.35
C GLN A 220 -1.51 -16.78 -11.53
N THR A 221 -1.95 -15.63 -12.05
CA THR A 221 -2.16 -14.41 -11.26
C THR A 221 -3.42 -14.49 -10.40
N SER A 222 -4.23 -15.55 -10.58
CA SER A 222 -5.54 -15.72 -9.93
C SER A 222 -5.47 -15.90 -8.40
N ASN A 223 -4.39 -16.46 -7.87
CA ASN A 223 -4.26 -16.66 -6.42
C ASN A 223 -3.93 -15.39 -5.63
N TYR A 224 -3.44 -14.35 -6.28
CA TYR A 224 -3.23 -13.04 -5.66
C TYR A 224 -4.50 -12.30 -5.41
N LYS A 225 -5.35 -12.21 -6.46
CA LYS A 225 -6.65 -11.56 -6.36
C LYS A 225 -7.49 -12.19 -5.27
N THR A 226 -7.40 -13.52 -5.11
CA THR A 226 -8.25 -14.23 -4.14
C THR A 226 -7.72 -14.13 -2.70
N LYS A 227 -6.40 -14.12 -2.47
CA LYS A 227 -5.86 -14.04 -1.11
C LYS A 227 -5.81 -12.59 -0.57
N TYR A 228 -5.61 -11.58 -1.46
CA TYR A 228 -5.69 -10.17 -1.09
C TYR A 228 -7.06 -9.53 -1.29
N LEU A 229 -7.91 -10.06 -2.20
CA LEU A 229 -9.31 -9.64 -2.36
C LEU A 229 -10.27 -10.35 -1.40
N LYS A 230 -9.82 -11.38 -0.66
CA LYS A 230 -10.54 -11.88 0.51
C LYS A 230 -10.58 -10.90 1.68
N TYR A 231 -9.84 -9.79 1.62
CA TYR A 231 -10.13 -8.63 2.43
C TYR A 231 -11.19 -7.77 1.71
N LYS A 232 -12.42 -8.23 1.82
CA LYS A 232 -13.72 -7.57 1.58
C LYS A 232 -13.74 -6.25 0.81
N SER A 233 -14.39 -6.35 -0.36
CA SER A 233 -15.25 -5.30 -0.88
C SER A 233 -16.49 -5.19 0.04
N TYR A 234 -16.61 -4.13 0.81
CA TYR A 234 -17.93 -3.69 1.24
C TYR A 234 -18.59 -3.00 0.06
N ASP A 235 -19.52 -3.70 -0.59
CA ASP A 235 -20.46 -3.09 -1.53
C ASP A 235 -21.33 -2.09 -0.77
N THR A 236 -21.04 -0.81 -0.91
CA THR A 236 -22.05 0.21 -0.75
C THR A 236 -22.84 0.27 -2.05
N LYS A 237 -23.84 -0.58 -2.21
CA LYS A 237 -24.89 -0.33 -3.17
C LYS A 237 -25.90 0.61 -2.56
N ASP A 238 -25.99 1.79 -3.16
CA ASP A 238 -27.09 2.70 -3.03
C ASP A 238 -28.43 2.01 -3.34
N SER A 239 -29.37 2.32 -2.47
CA SER A 239 -30.81 2.46 -2.64
C SER A 239 -31.57 1.48 -3.54
N ASP A 240 -32.64 0.96 -2.91
CA ASP A 240 -33.81 0.30 -3.42
C ASP A 240 -33.69 -1.20 -3.73
N LEU A 241 -33.87 -1.97 -2.65
CA LEU A 241 -34.85 -3.07 -2.65
C LEU A 241 -35.00 -3.62 -1.21
N SER A 242 -36.08 -3.25 -0.59
CA SER A 242 -36.62 -3.96 0.56
C SER A 242 -36.70 -5.45 0.25
N ASN A 243 -36.01 -6.30 1.02
CA ASN A 243 -36.61 -7.48 1.63
C ASN A 243 -35.56 -8.48 2.12
N GLN A 244 -35.69 -8.79 3.39
CA GLN A 244 -35.29 -10.05 4.04
C GLN A 244 -33.76 -10.26 4.22
N VAL A 245 -33.22 -9.51 5.16
CA VAL A 245 -32.15 -10.01 6.01
C VAL A 245 -32.81 -10.95 7.01
N PRO A 246 -32.34 -12.20 7.22
CA PRO A 246 -32.75 -12.96 8.38
C PRO A 246 -32.31 -12.18 9.60
N ASP A 247 -33.23 -11.81 10.47
CA ASP A 247 -32.94 -11.34 11.83
C ASP A 247 -32.24 -12.48 12.58
N VAL A 248 -30.90 -12.47 12.52
CA VAL A 248 -30.11 -13.17 13.54
C VAL A 248 -30.15 -12.22 14.72
N GLU A 249 -31.00 -12.50 15.70
CA GLU A 249 -30.96 -11.85 16.99
C GLU A 249 -29.56 -11.99 17.56
N PHE A 250 -28.84 -10.88 17.59
CA PHE A 250 -27.49 -10.79 18.12
C PHE A 250 -27.62 -10.76 19.63
N ASP A 251 -27.31 -11.89 20.29
CA ASP A 251 -27.23 -11.96 21.74
C ASP A 251 -25.88 -11.40 22.20
N PRO A 252 -25.81 -10.22 22.81
CA PRO A 252 -24.55 -9.61 23.25
C PRO A 252 -23.88 -10.36 24.41
N GLU A 253 -24.53 -11.37 24.99
CA GLU A 253 -23.96 -12.22 26.05
C GLU A 253 -23.44 -13.57 25.52
N GLN A 254 -23.66 -13.88 24.26
CA GLN A 254 -23.20 -15.14 23.67
C GLN A 254 -21.67 -15.14 23.56
N ARG A 255 -21.03 -16.10 24.19
CA ARG A 255 -19.60 -16.39 24.03
C ARG A 255 -19.38 -17.39 22.90
N VAL A 256 -18.30 -17.18 22.18
CA VAL A 256 -17.89 -18.00 21.03
C VAL A 256 -16.51 -18.57 21.29
N GLU A 257 -16.34 -19.86 21.05
CA GLU A 257 -15.04 -20.53 21.13
C GLU A 257 -14.43 -20.64 19.73
N SER A 258 -13.15 -20.33 19.61
CA SER A 258 -12.37 -20.53 18.40
C SER A 258 -10.87 -20.47 18.70
N GLU A 259 -10.03 -20.43 17.66
CA GLU A 259 -8.58 -20.47 17.75
C GLU A 259 -7.93 -19.17 17.30
N ILE A 260 -6.81 -18.81 17.91
CA ILE A 260 -5.99 -17.68 17.49
C ILE A 260 -5.33 -18.01 16.16
N GLN A 261 -5.65 -17.25 15.13
CA GLN A 261 -5.09 -17.44 13.81
C GLN A 261 -3.80 -16.63 13.58
N SER A 262 -3.70 -15.45 14.15
CA SER A 262 -2.49 -14.63 14.03
C SER A 262 -2.36 -13.64 15.17
N ILE A 263 -1.10 -13.40 15.58
CA ILE A 263 -0.74 -12.44 16.62
C ILE A 263 0.20 -11.41 16.02
N LYS A 264 -0.04 -10.14 16.31
CA LYS A 264 0.74 -8.98 15.89
C LYS A 264 1.19 -8.20 17.12
N ASN A 265 1.86 -7.07 16.93
CA ASN A 265 2.30 -6.23 18.04
C ASN A 265 1.10 -5.52 18.70
N GLY A 266 0.56 -6.11 19.79
CA GLY A 266 -0.53 -5.53 20.56
C GLY A 266 -1.96 -5.84 20.08
N TYR A 267 -2.12 -6.69 19.04
CA TYR A 267 -3.41 -7.14 18.52
C TYR A 267 -3.28 -8.49 17.81
N GLY A 268 -4.40 -9.12 17.50
CA GLY A 268 -4.42 -10.36 16.74
C GLY A 268 -5.75 -10.60 16.05
N PHE A 269 -5.86 -11.79 15.45
CA PHE A 269 -7.08 -12.25 14.78
C PHE A 269 -7.43 -13.65 15.27
N ILE A 270 -8.71 -13.86 15.55
CA ILE A 270 -9.30 -15.15 15.92
C ILE A 270 -10.00 -15.72 14.69
N LEU A 271 -9.86 -17.02 14.45
CA LEU A 271 -10.57 -17.71 13.38
C LEU A 271 -12.08 -17.63 13.63
N TYR A 272 -12.85 -17.19 12.62
CA TYR A 272 -14.30 -17.10 12.71
C TYR A 272 -14.91 -17.40 11.33
N PRO A 273 -16.07 -18.11 11.26
CA PRO A 273 -16.70 -18.43 9.99
C PRO A 273 -16.87 -17.19 9.12
N GLU A 274 -16.50 -17.31 7.86
CA GLU A 274 -16.45 -16.28 6.83
C GLU A 274 -15.35 -15.24 6.99
N HIS A 275 -14.99 -14.79 8.21
CA HIS A 275 -13.95 -13.78 8.42
C HIS A 275 -13.31 -13.89 9.80
N ASN A 276 -11.98 -13.73 9.86
CA ASN A 276 -11.28 -13.64 11.15
C ASN A 276 -11.69 -12.38 11.89
N ILE A 277 -11.97 -12.51 13.18
CA ILE A 277 -12.34 -11.39 14.03
C ILE A 277 -11.10 -10.76 14.64
N PHE A 278 -10.98 -9.45 14.51
CA PHE A 278 -9.92 -8.65 15.12
C PHE A 278 -10.08 -8.58 16.65
N PHE A 279 -8.98 -8.66 17.39
CA PHE A 279 -8.91 -8.32 18.80
C PHE A 279 -7.67 -7.49 19.16
N HIS A 280 -7.77 -6.71 20.21
CA HIS A 280 -6.65 -5.93 20.75
C HIS A 280 -6.18 -6.56 22.07
N ALA A 281 -4.87 -6.44 22.38
CA ALA A 281 -4.27 -6.94 23.62
C ALA A 281 -5.04 -6.57 24.91
N LYS A 282 -5.62 -5.37 24.94
CA LYS A 282 -6.45 -4.88 26.07
C LYS A 282 -7.77 -5.63 26.29
N ASP A 283 -8.20 -6.42 25.30
CA ASP A 283 -9.47 -7.15 25.34
C ASP A 283 -9.32 -8.57 25.89
N ILE A 284 -8.11 -8.95 26.29
CA ILE A 284 -7.79 -10.22 26.96
C ILE A 284 -7.98 -10.06 28.46
N ILE A 285 -8.60 -11.05 29.10
CA ILE A 285 -9.03 -10.94 30.50
C ILE A 285 -8.37 -11.93 31.47
N ASN A 286 -7.83 -13.08 31.02
CA ASN A 286 -7.33 -14.12 31.91
C ASN A 286 -5.84 -14.51 31.72
N CYS A 287 -5.13 -13.88 30.77
CA CYS A 287 -3.70 -14.07 30.57
C CYS A 287 -3.06 -12.79 30.00
N ASN A 288 -1.72 -12.74 29.91
CA ASN A 288 -1.06 -11.64 29.22
C ASN A 288 -1.07 -11.88 27.72
N PHE A 289 -1.08 -10.82 26.92
CA PHE A 289 -1.02 -10.90 25.47
C PHE A 289 0.26 -11.63 24.97
N GLU A 290 1.33 -11.52 25.73
CA GLU A 290 2.63 -12.14 25.41
C GLU A 290 2.65 -13.65 25.61
N ASP A 291 1.69 -14.19 26.37
CA ASP A 291 1.55 -15.62 26.67
C ASP A 291 0.69 -16.35 25.61
N LEU A 292 0.08 -15.62 24.67
CA LEU A 292 -0.75 -16.20 23.61
C LEU A 292 0.09 -16.71 22.43
N GLU A 293 -0.26 -17.88 21.94
CA GLU A 293 0.35 -18.49 20.74
C GLU A 293 -0.70 -18.70 19.64
N ILE A 294 -0.21 -18.82 18.38
CA ILE A 294 -1.08 -19.14 17.25
C ILE A 294 -1.54 -20.59 17.39
N GLY A 295 -2.86 -20.78 17.31
CA GLY A 295 -3.50 -22.08 17.53
C GLY A 295 -4.11 -22.24 18.92
N ASP A 296 -3.88 -21.28 19.82
CA ASP A 296 -4.52 -21.31 21.14
C ASP A 296 -6.04 -21.22 21.03
N ALA A 297 -6.73 -22.10 21.76
CA ALA A 297 -8.18 -22.06 21.88
C ALA A 297 -8.59 -20.92 22.82
N VAL A 298 -9.50 -20.07 22.36
CA VAL A 298 -9.99 -18.92 23.10
C VAL A 298 -11.50 -18.83 23.06
N GLU A 299 -12.07 -18.34 24.15
CA GLU A 299 -13.46 -17.95 24.25
C GLU A 299 -13.57 -16.43 24.26
N PHE A 300 -14.50 -15.85 23.50
CA PHE A 300 -14.65 -14.41 23.37
C PHE A 300 -16.10 -13.99 23.10
N GLN A 301 -16.38 -12.72 23.31
CA GLN A 301 -17.65 -12.09 22.91
C GLN A 301 -17.44 -11.31 21.61
N ILE A 302 -18.46 -11.35 20.72
CA ILE A 302 -18.47 -10.54 19.51
C ILE A 302 -19.12 -9.20 19.81
N TYR A 303 -18.44 -8.12 19.49
CA TYR A 303 -18.96 -6.77 19.59
C TYR A 303 -19.05 -6.14 18.20
N CYS A 304 -20.23 -5.65 17.84
CA CYS A 304 -20.46 -4.94 16.59
C CYS A 304 -20.29 -3.43 16.83
N LYS A 305 -19.31 -2.81 16.18
CA LYS A 305 -19.10 -1.37 16.24
C LYS A 305 -20.22 -0.64 15.47
N PRO A 306 -20.46 0.67 15.73
CA PRO A 306 -21.47 1.47 15.03
C PRO A 306 -21.30 1.51 13.49
N ASN A 307 -20.08 1.24 13.00
CA ASN A 307 -19.75 1.15 11.57
C ASN A 307 -20.00 -0.25 10.97
N GLY A 308 -20.58 -1.19 11.73
CA GLY A 308 -20.85 -2.56 11.28
C GLY A 308 -19.66 -3.52 11.38
N GLU A 309 -18.52 -3.08 11.86
CA GLU A 309 -17.32 -3.92 12.04
C GLU A 309 -17.47 -4.79 13.32
N MET A 310 -17.24 -6.10 13.18
CA MET A 310 -17.20 -7.03 14.31
C MET A 310 -15.80 -7.14 14.88
N VAL A 311 -15.69 -7.07 16.20
CA VAL A 311 -14.43 -7.24 16.95
C VAL A 311 -14.65 -8.19 18.12
N ALA A 312 -13.60 -8.93 18.49
CA ALA A 312 -13.63 -9.78 19.67
C ALA A 312 -13.31 -8.98 20.92
N LYS A 313 -14.08 -9.21 21.96
CA LYS A 313 -13.94 -8.60 23.29
C LYS A 313 -13.95 -9.67 24.37
N GLN A 314 -13.44 -9.36 25.55
CA GLN A 314 -13.42 -10.24 26.73
C GLN A 314 -12.87 -11.64 26.39
N ILE A 315 -11.69 -11.67 25.77
CA ILE A 315 -11.07 -12.89 25.31
C ILE A 315 -10.43 -13.63 26.49
N SER A 316 -10.77 -14.90 26.64
CA SER A 316 -10.21 -15.82 27.63
C SER A 316 -9.50 -16.96 26.92
N LEU A 317 -8.24 -17.24 27.29
CA LEU A 317 -7.54 -18.45 26.89
C LEU A 317 -8.19 -19.67 27.55
N LEU A 318 -8.55 -20.66 26.75
CA LEU A 318 -9.06 -21.94 27.22
C LEU A 318 -7.87 -22.87 27.50
N PHE A 319 -7.61 -23.13 28.78
CA PHE A 319 -6.60 -24.11 29.15
C PHE A 319 -7.17 -25.52 28.90
N ALA A 320 -6.39 -26.41 28.29
CA ALA A 320 -6.73 -27.82 28.25
C ALA A 320 -6.91 -28.30 29.71
N SER A 321 -8.12 -28.75 30.06
CA SER A 321 -8.36 -29.36 31.35
C SER A 321 -7.45 -30.58 31.46
N ASP A 322 -6.50 -30.56 32.38
CA ASP A 322 -5.75 -31.73 32.82
C ASP A 322 -6.72 -32.75 33.43
N GLU A 323 -7.44 -33.48 32.61
CA GLU A 323 -8.06 -34.75 32.96
C GLU A 323 -7.13 -35.85 32.46
N ASP A 324 -6.11 -36.17 33.26
CA ASP A 324 -5.58 -37.54 33.44
C ASP A 324 -4.40 -37.53 34.47
N SER A 325 -4.74 -37.35 35.72
CA SER A 325 -3.85 -37.77 36.80
C SER A 325 -4.65 -38.51 37.89
N THR A 326 -5.11 -39.71 37.53
CA THR A 326 -5.38 -40.79 38.47
C THR A 326 -5.25 -42.12 37.77
N GLN A 327 -4.13 -42.78 37.98
CA GLN A 327 -4.03 -44.21 38.38
C GLN A 327 -2.63 -44.79 38.07
N TYR A 328 -2.02 -45.19 39.12
CA TYR A 328 -0.97 -46.15 39.50
C TYR A 328 0.37 -45.54 39.87
#